data_7af2fe152befafc88dff0a618ac62643
#
_entry.id   7af2fe152befafc88dff0a618ac62643
#
_cell.length_a   1.000
_cell.length_b   1.000
_cell.length_c   1.000
_cell.angle_alpha   90.00
_cell.angle_beta   90.00
_cell.angle_gamma   90.00
#
_symmetry.space_group_name_H-M   'P 1'
#
loop_
_entity.id
_entity.type
_entity.pdbx_description
1 polymer ?
#
loop_
_entity_poly.entity_id
_entity_poly.type
_entity_poly.pdbx_seq_one_letter_code
_entity_poly.pdbx_strand_id
1 'polypeptide(L)'
;MKILVAVKRVIDYNVQIRVKEDGSGVVTDNVKMSTNPPDDNAIEEAVKIKESGKATEVIAVTVGEEKAQETVRKALAVGADRGIHVKADGIIEPIAVSKILQKIVEKEKPDLVFMGKQAIDDDCNQTGQMLSALLNWPQATFASKIDVKDGKLEVIREIDEGLETIEINTPAIVTCDLRLNEPRYASLPNIMKAKKKPIEQINASDLGVDTTAKIQQIKVEEPPKRKAGIKVSSVAELVQKLKNEAKVI
;
A
#
# COMPACT_ATOMS: atom_id res chain seq x y z
N MET A 1 4.17 -18.68 11.15
CA MET A 1 3.76 -17.29 11.38
C MET A 1 2.44 -17.02 10.69
N LYS A 2 1.67 -16.04 11.19
CA LYS A 2 0.47 -15.49 10.57
C LYS A 2 0.82 -14.10 10.00
N ILE A 3 0.44 -13.84 8.76
CA ILE A 3 0.72 -12.57 8.08
C ILE A 3 -0.61 -11.88 7.75
N LEU A 4 -0.73 -10.62 8.12
CA LEU A 4 -1.81 -9.73 7.73
C LEU A 4 -1.32 -8.82 6.60
N VAL A 5 -2.04 -8.75 5.48
CA VAL A 5 -1.69 -7.87 4.36
C VAL A 5 -2.78 -6.83 4.17
N ALA A 6 -2.46 -5.56 4.37
CA ALA A 6 -3.38 -4.46 4.09
C ALA A 6 -3.31 -4.07 2.62
N VAL A 7 -4.48 -3.92 2.00
CA VAL A 7 -4.61 -3.61 0.57
C VAL A 7 -5.62 -2.49 0.34
N LYS A 8 -5.30 -1.55 -0.55
CA LYS A 8 -6.14 -0.40 -0.88
C LYS A 8 -6.67 -0.48 -2.31
N ARG A 9 -7.94 -0.12 -2.50
CA ARG A 9 -8.55 0.07 -3.82
C ARG A 9 -8.28 1.49 -4.30
N VAL A 10 -7.63 1.62 -5.45
CA VAL A 10 -7.24 2.91 -6.03
C VAL A 10 -7.64 2.99 -7.51
N ILE A 11 -7.62 4.17 -8.11
CA ILE A 11 -7.74 4.29 -9.57
C ILE A 11 -6.55 3.57 -10.21
N ASP A 12 -6.82 2.76 -11.25
CA ASP A 12 -5.78 2.02 -11.97
C ASP A 12 -4.76 3.00 -12.59
N TYR A 13 -3.48 2.71 -12.40
CA TYR A 13 -2.38 3.59 -12.82
C TYR A 13 -2.30 3.86 -14.34
N ASN A 14 -3.00 3.07 -15.16
CA ASN A 14 -3.10 3.32 -16.61
C ASN A 14 -4.23 4.29 -16.96
N VAL A 15 -5.07 4.68 -16.01
CA VAL A 15 -6.16 5.62 -16.24
C VAL A 15 -5.63 7.05 -16.24
N GLN A 16 -5.99 7.81 -17.25
CA GLN A 16 -5.76 9.25 -17.24
C GLN A 16 -6.72 9.91 -16.24
N ILE A 17 -6.16 10.47 -15.17
CA ILE A 17 -6.92 11.16 -14.13
C ILE A 17 -7.56 12.43 -14.72
N ARG A 18 -8.82 12.67 -14.37
CA ARG A 18 -9.56 13.88 -14.73
C ARG A 18 -10.08 14.55 -13.47
N VAL A 19 -9.89 15.85 -13.37
CA VAL A 19 -10.45 16.68 -12.30
C VAL A 19 -11.93 16.94 -12.59
N LYS A 20 -12.76 16.93 -11.56
CA LYS A 20 -14.16 17.32 -11.67
C LYS A 20 -14.28 18.81 -12.05
N GLU A 21 -15.32 19.18 -12.77
CA GLU A 21 -15.53 20.57 -13.24
C GLU A 21 -15.60 21.58 -12.08
N ASP A 22 -16.13 21.17 -10.94
CA ASP A 22 -16.23 21.99 -9.73
C ASP A 22 -14.94 22.03 -8.90
N GLY A 23 -13.90 21.31 -9.31
CA GLY A 23 -12.64 21.21 -8.57
C GLY A 23 -12.71 20.47 -7.23
N SER A 24 -13.83 19.83 -6.91
CA SER A 24 -14.03 19.13 -5.61
C SER A 24 -13.24 17.83 -5.49
N GLY A 25 -12.66 17.34 -6.56
CA GLY A 25 -11.92 16.07 -6.54
C GLY A 25 -11.63 15.56 -7.95
N VAL A 26 -11.27 14.29 -8.04
CA VAL A 26 -11.08 13.57 -9.30
C VAL A 26 -12.32 12.76 -9.66
N VAL A 27 -12.52 12.53 -10.96
CA VAL A 27 -13.64 11.72 -11.47
C VAL A 27 -13.36 10.25 -11.16
N THR A 28 -14.24 9.61 -10.40
CA THR A 28 -14.15 8.18 -10.02
C THR A 28 -15.27 7.33 -10.65
N ASP A 29 -16.33 7.97 -11.17
CA ASP A 29 -17.46 7.26 -11.77
C ASP A 29 -17.06 6.60 -13.10
N ASN A 30 -17.37 5.30 -13.22
CA ASN A 30 -17.03 4.48 -14.38
C ASN A 30 -15.53 4.45 -14.74
N VAL A 31 -14.68 4.66 -13.76
CA VAL A 31 -13.24 4.59 -13.89
C VAL A 31 -12.75 3.20 -13.46
N LYS A 32 -11.80 2.63 -14.21
CA LYS A 32 -11.17 1.37 -13.82
C LYS A 32 -10.44 1.55 -12.51
N MET A 33 -10.74 0.67 -11.55
CA MET A 33 -10.08 0.61 -10.25
C MET A 33 -9.22 -0.65 -10.17
N SER A 34 -8.17 -0.60 -9.35
CA SER A 34 -7.26 -1.73 -9.12
C SER A 34 -6.81 -1.77 -7.66
N THR A 35 -6.12 -2.84 -7.29
CA THR A 35 -5.31 -2.86 -6.06
C THR A 35 -4.14 -1.90 -6.25
N ASN A 36 -3.79 -1.16 -5.20
CA ASN A 36 -2.61 -0.32 -5.18
C ASN A 36 -1.35 -1.14 -5.54
N PRO A 37 -0.52 -0.72 -6.52
CA PRO A 37 0.61 -1.53 -6.98
C PRO A 37 1.59 -1.98 -5.89
N PRO A 38 2.05 -1.14 -4.94
CA PRO A 38 2.90 -1.63 -3.86
C PRO A 38 2.23 -2.65 -2.94
N ASP A 39 0.89 -2.66 -2.84
CA ASP A 39 0.16 -3.68 -2.07
C ASP A 39 0.17 -5.02 -2.80
N ASP A 40 0.22 -5.03 -4.14
CA ASP A 40 0.40 -6.27 -4.91
C ASP A 40 1.75 -6.93 -4.58
N ASN A 41 2.83 -6.13 -4.39
CA ASN A 41 4.12 -6.65 -3.93
C ASN A 41 4.03 -7.19 -2.49
N ALA A 42 3.28 -6.53 -1.62
CA ALA A 42 3.04 -7.01 -0.25
C ALA A 42 2.29 -8.36 -0.23
N ILE A 43 1.26 -8.51 -1.08
CA ILE A 43 0.52 -9.78 -1.22
C ILE A 43 1.47 -10.89 -1.73
N GLU A 44 2.22 -10.62 -2.79
CA GLU A 44 3.15 -11.59 -3.38
C GLU A 44 4.18 -12.06 -2.34
N GLU A 45 4.77 -11.14 -1.58
CA GLU A 45 5.77 -11.51 -0.57
C GLU A 45 5.17 -12.37 0.55
N ALA A 46 4.00 -12.02 1.05
CA ALA A 46 3.31 -12.81 2.07
C ALA A 46 3.01 -14.24 1.57
N VAL A 47 2.57 -14.37 0.31
CA VAL A 47 2.29 -15.67 -0.31
C VAL A 47 3.58 -16.46 -0.50
N LYS A 48 4.69 -15.85 -0.96
CA LYS A 48 6.00 -16.50 -1.08
C LYS A 48 6.52 -17.02 0.27
N ILE A 49 6.41 -16.22 1.32
CA ILE A 49 6.79 -16.64 2.68
C ILE A 49 5.95 -17.84 3.13
N LYS A 50 4.66 -17.86 2.82
CA LYS A 50 3.80 -18.99 3.11
C LYS A 50 4.18 -20.24 2.29
N GLU A 51 4.42 -20.09 1.00
CA GLU A 51 4.83 -21.19 0.11
C GLU A 51 6.17 -21.80 0.52
N SER A 52 7.06 -21.00 1.14
CA SER A 52 8.31 -21.49 1.73
C SER A 52 8.14 -22.23 3.05
N GLY A 53 6.91 -22.36 3.57
CA GLY A 53 6.61 -23.02 4.84
C GLY A 53 6.87 -22.18 6.09
N LYS A 54 7.32 -20.93 5.95
CA LYS A 54 7.61 -20.02 7.07
C LYS A 54 6.36 -19.32 7.63
N ALA A 55 5.28 -19.24 6.86
CA ALA A 55 3.99 -18.76 7.34
C ALA A 55 2.91 -19.84 7.18
N THR A 56 1.93 -19.85 8.08
CA THR A 56 0.82 -20.81 8.11
C THR A 56 -0.46 -20.21 7.55
N GLU A 57 -0.62 -18.89 7.66
CA GLU A 57 -1.83 -18.18 7.23
C GLU A 57 -1.49 -16.80 6.69
N VAL A 58 -2.13 -16.42 5.58
CA VAL A 58 -2.11 -15.06 5.01
C VAL A 58 -3.54 -14.51 4.99
N ILE A 59 -3.75 -13.39 5.67
CA ILE A 59 -5.04 -12.70 5.76
C ILE A 59 -4.93 -11.39 4.99
N ALA A 60 -5.82 -11.14 4.02
CA ALA A 60 -5.89 -9.85 3.36
C ALA A 60 -6.94 -8.96 4.03
N VAL A 61 -6.62 -7.70 4.30
CA VAL A 61 -7.56 -6.74 4.88
C VAL A 61 -7.64 -5.48 4.02
N THR A 62 -8.85 -4.95 3.86
CA THR A 62 -9.10 -3.64 3.25
C THR A 62 -10.02 -2.80 4.09
N VAL A 63 -9.85 -1.47 4.03
CA VAL A 63 -10.74 -0.49 4.66
C VAL A 63 -11.31 0.39 3.55
N GLY A 64 -12.62 0.56 3.50
CA GLY A 64 -13.26 1.41 2.50
C GLY A 64 -14.68 0.98 2.16
N GLU A 65 -15.23 1.59 1.12
CA GLU A 65 -16.58 1.34 0.62
C GLU A 65 -16.80 -0.13 0.23
N GLU A 66 -18.05 -0.53 0.01
CA GLU A 66 -18.44 -1.90 -0.34
C GLU A 66 -17.61 -2.50 -1.47
N LYS A 67 -17.30 -1.72 -2.50
CA LYS A 67 -16.48 -2.16 -3.66
C LYS A 67 -15.02 -2.44 -3.32
N ALA A 68 -14.51 -1.96 -2.18
CA ALA A 68 -13.12 -2.20 -1.78
C ALA A 68 -12.84 -3.70 -1.56
N GLN A 69 -13.84 -4.52 -1.26
CA GLN A 69 -13.69 -5.97 -1.17
C GLN A 69 -13.12 -6.63 -2.45
N GLU A 70 -13.19 -5.97 -3.61
CA GLU A 70 -12.63 -6.48 -4.87
C GLU A 70 -11.10 -6.67 -4.75
N THR A 71 -10.39 -5.80 -4.03
CA THR A 71 -8.94 -5.93 -3.80
C THR A 71 -8.61 -7.12 -2.91
N VAL A 72 -9.45 -7.38 -1.91
CA VAL A 72 -9.34 -8.59 -1.09
C VAL A 72 -9.56 -9.83 -1.95
N ARG A 73 -10.56 -9.84 -2.86
CA ARG A 73 -10.78 -10.95 -3.79
C ARG A 73 -9.56 -11.20 -4.67
N LYS A 74 -8.86 -10.15 -5.11
CA LYS A 74 -7.61 -10.29 -5.85
C LYS A 74 -6.53 -10.95 -4.98
N ALA A 75 -6.31 -10.48 -3.75
CA ALA A 75 -5.36 -11.10 -2.83
C ALA A 75 -5.66 -12.59 -2.57
N LEU A 76 -6.94 -12.95 -2.43
CA LEU A 76 -7.39 -14.33 -2.28
C LEU A 76 -7.09 -15.18 -3.52
N ALA A 77 -7.17 -14.59 -4.72
CA ALA A 77 -6.85 -15.26 -5.98
C ALA A 77 -5.34 -15.45 -6.17
N VAL A 78 -4.52 -14.56 -5.64
CA VAL A 78 -3.05 -14.70 -5.62
C VAL A 78 -2.61 -15.81 -4.66
N GLY A 79 -3.25 -15.93 -3.48
CA GLY A 79 -2.88 -17.01 -2.56
C GLY A 79 -3.24 -16.78 -1.09
N ALA A 80 -3.78 -15.62 -0.72
CA ALA A 80 -4.27 -15.39 0.64
C ALA A 80 -5.37 -16.38 1.02
N ASP A 81 -5.48 -16.73 2.30
CA ASP A 81 -6.39 -17.77 2.79
C ASP A 81 -7.81 -17.25 3.00
N ARG A 82 -7.93 -16.11 3.65
CA ARG A 82 -9.20 -15.43 3.93
C ARG A 82 -9.04 -13.93 3.88
N GLY A 83 -10.16 -13.22 3.90
CA GLY A 83 -10.17 -11.78 3.83
C GLY A 83 -10.97 -11.13 4.95
N ILE A 84 -10.66 -9.87 5.20
CA ILE A 84 -11.41 -8.97 6.08
C ILE A 84 -11.69 -7.70 5.29
N HIS A 85 -12.94 -7.28 5.25
CA HIS A 85 -13.37 -6.01 4.70
C HIS A 85 -13.95 -5.16 5.83
N VAL A 86 -13.25 -4.09 6.19
CA VAL A 86 -13.77 -3.09 7.12
C VAL A 86 -14.48 -2.02 6.31
N LYS A 87 -15.81 -2.02 6.39
CA LYS A 87 -16.63 -1.06 5.68
C LYS A 87 -16.56 0.31 6.34
N ALA A 88 -16.16 1.29 5.56
CA ALA A 88 -16.12 2.70 5.93
C ALA A 88 -16.43 3.54 4.68
N ASP A 89 -17.25 4.57 4.83
CA ASP A 89 -17.67 5.44 3.74
C ASP A 89 -16.90 6.76 3.76
N GLY A 90 -16.72 7.36 2.58
CA GLY A 90 -16.05 8.63 2.40
C GLY A 90 -14.52 8.58 2.45
N ILE A 91 -13.91 9.72 2.71
CA ILE A 91 -12.44 9.84 2.82
C ILE A 91 -12.01 9.44 4.22
N ILE A 92 -11.24 8.37 4.31
CA ILE A 92 -10.69 7.86 5.57
C ILE A 92 -9.21 8.21 5.64
N GLU A 93 -8.85 9.06 6.58
CA GLU A 93 -7.46 9.50 6.77
C GLU A 93 -6.54 8.37 7.24
N PRO A 94 -5.22 8.43 6.93
CA PRO A 94 -4.24 7.40 7.32
C PRO A 94 -4.27 7.05 8.81
N ILE A 95 -4.47 8.04 9.69
CA ILE A 95 -4.55 7.79 11.14
C ILE A 95 -5.78 6.98 11.54
N ALA A 96 -6.94 7.21 10.90
CA ALA A 96 -8.14 6.45 11.15
C ALA A 96 -7.99 5.01 10.63
N VAL A 97 -7.42 4.84 9.42
CA VAL A 97 -7.07 3.52 8.88
C VAL A 97 -6.12 2.78 9.81
N SER A 98 -5.08 3.44 10.33
CA SER A 98 -4.13 2.83 11.27
C SER A 98 -4.80 2.37 12.56
N LYS A 99 -5.74 3.15 13.11
CA LYS A 99 -6.52 2.75 14.30
C LYS A 99 -7.45 1.58 14.02
N ILE A 100 -8.06 1.53 12.83
CA ILE A 100 -8.87 0.39 12.40
C ILE A 100 -7.98 -0.86 12.28
N LEU A 101 -6.83 -0.75 11.60
CA LEU A 101 -5.88 -1.84 11.46
C LEU A 101 -5.33 -2.31 12.82
N GLN A 102 -5.12 -1.40 13.78
CA GLN A 102 -4.76 -1.76 15.15
C GLN A 102 -5.80 -2.70 15.76
N LYS A 103 -7.11 -2.39 15.63
CA LYS A 103 -8.17 -3.27 16.13
C LYS A 103 -8.20 -4.63 15.45
N ILE A 104 -7.90 -4.68 14.15
CA ILE A 104 -7.78 -5.94 13.42
C ILE A 104 -6.55 -6.72 13.90
N VAL A 105 -5.41 -6.07 14.12
CA VAL A 105 -4.20 -6.70 14.66
C VAL A 105 -4.43 -7.24 16.07
N GLU A 106 -5.09 -6.49 16.94
CA GLU A 106 -5.46 -6.94 18.29
C GLU A 106 -6.35 -8.21 18.27
N LYS A 107 -7.27 -8.29 17.31
CA LYS A 107 -8.16 -9.43 17.10
C LYS A 107 -7.42 -10.63 16.50
N GLU A 108 -6.70 -10.42 15.42
CA GLU A 108 -6.09 -11.47 14.61
C GLU A 108 -4.75 -11.97 15.15
N LYS A 109 -4.02 -11.13 15.86
CA LYS A 109 -2.69 -11.41 16.45
C LYS A 109 -1.73 -11.95 15.40
N PRO A 110 -1.49 -11.23 14.30
CA PRO A 110 -0.49 -11.64 13.32
C PRO A 110 0.93 -11.46 13.87
N ASP A 111 1.87 -12.21 13.31
CA ASP A 111 3.30 -12.01 13.58
C ASP A 111 3.88 -10.90 12.69
N LEU A 112 3.30 -10.68 11.51
CA LEU A 112 3.71 -9.68 10.54
C LEU A 112 2.51 -8.95 9.95
N VAL A 113 2.66 -7.64 9.75
CA VAL A 113 1.74 -6.85 8.94
C VAL A 113 2.50 -6.30 7.75
N PHE A 114 2.05 -6.63 6.55
CA PHE A 114 2.58 -6.11 5.29
C PHE A 114 1.59 -5.13 4.67
N MET A 115 2.10 -4.10 4.02
CA MET A 115 1.36 -3.18 3.16
C MET A 115 2.30 -2.53 2.15
N GLY A 116 1.76 -1.92 1.12
CA GLY A 116 2.56 -1.08 0.24
C GLY A 116 3.17 0.11 0.99
N LYS A 117 4.31 0.58 0.53
CA LYS A 117 4.97 1.76 1.14
C LYS A 117 4.09 3.00 1.12
N GLN A 118 3.28 3.14 0.09
CA GLN A 118 2.36 4.26 -0.11
C GLN A 118 1.23 3.85 -1.06
N ALA A 119 0.14 4.60 -1.07
CA ALA A 119 -0.95 4.46 -2.03
C ALA A 119 -0.80 5.52 -3.14
N ILE A 120 -1.00 5.11 -4.40
CA ILE A 120 -0.77 5.99 -5.56
C ILE A 120 -1.84 7.08 -5.74
N ASP A 121 -2.91 7.06 -4.95
CA ASP A 121 -3.99 8.05 -5.00
C ASP A 121 -3.73 9.26 -4.11
N ASP A 122 -3.06 9.09 -2.97
CA ASP A 122 -2.82 10.16 -2.01
C ASP A 122 -1.35 10.38 -1.64
N ASP A 123 -0.48 9.41 -1.95
CA ASP A 123 0.97 9.43 -1.67
C ASP A 123 1.34 9.76 -0.20
N CYS A 124 0.41 9.58 0.74
CA CYS A 124 0.63 9.97 2.14
C CYS A 124 1.79 9.23 2.81
N ASN A 125 2.02 7.95 2.49
CA ASN A 125 3.08 7.11 3.10
C ASN A 125 3.09 7.20 4.65
N GLN A 126 1.94 7.09 5.29
CA GLN A 126 1.80 7.32 6.74
C GLN A 126 1.22 6.12 7.50
N THR A 127 0.36 5.32 6.87
CA THR A 127 -0.44 4.29 7.56
C THR A 127 0.41 3.26 8.28
N GLY A 128 1.46 2.73 7.64
CA GLY A 128 2.33 1.72 8.24
C GLY A 128 3.10 2.23 9.44
N GLN A 129 3.68 3.42 9.33
CA GLN A 129 4.45 4.05 10.38
C GLN A 129 3.56 4.43 11.59
N MET A 130 2.34 4.94 11.32
CA MET A 130 1.36 5.21 12.37
C MET A 130 0.89 3.93 13.08
N LEU A 131 0.65 2.85 12.32
CA LEU A 131 0.27 1.56 12.88
C LEU A 131 1.38 0.99 13.77
N SER A 132 2.64 1.07 13.33
CA SER A 132 3.81 0.66 14.11
C SER A 132 3.85 1.40 15.45
N ALA A 133 3.68 2.72 15.43
CA ALA A 133 3.66 3.54 16.64
C ALA A 133 2.48 3.19 17.58
N LEU A 134 1.27 3.00 17.04
CA LEU A 134 0.09 2.63 17.82
C LEU A 134 0.22 1.26 18.49
N LEU A 135 0.91 0.32 17.85
CA LEU A 135 1.14 -1.03 18.38
C LEU A 135 2.42 -1.13 19.23
N ASN A 136 3.28 -0.10 19.19
CA ASN A 136 4.64 -0.15 19.74
C ASN A 136 5.44 -1.35 19.18
N TRP A 137 5.28 -1.62 17.87
CA TRP A 137 5.98 -2.66 17.14
C TRP A 137 7.12 -2.09 16.31
N PRO A 138 8.22 -2.83 16.10
CA PRO A 138 9.26 -2.43 15.17
C PRO A 138 8.71 -2.36 13.75
N GLN A 139 9.35 -1.53 12.91
CA GLN A 139 8.98 -1.36 11.53
C GLN A 139 10.20 -1.42 10.60
N ALA A 140 9.98 -1.93 9.39
CA ALA A 140 10.90 -1.81 8.27
C ALA A 140 10.15 -1.19 7.09
N THR A 141 10.53 0.03 6.70
CA THR A 141 9.86 0.77 5.61
C THR A 141 10.64 0.65 4.32
N PHE A 142 9.94 0.74 3.17
CA PHE A 142 10.54 0.68 1.83
C PHE A 142 11.32 -0.60 1.56
N ALA A 143 10.82 -1.75 2.04
CA ALA A 143 11.50 -3.03 1.90
C ALA A 143 11.65 -3.43 0.43
N SER A 144 12.89 -3.70 0.00
CA SER A 144 13.23 -4.25 -1.32
C SER A 144 13.75 -5.68 -1.27
N LYS A 145 14.05 -6.22 -0.06
CA LYS A 145 14.30 -7.63 0.19
C LYS A 145 13.95 -7.99 1.63
N ILE A 146 13.40 -9.18 1.85
CA ILE A 146 13.02 -9.68 3.17
C ILE A 146 13.51 -11.11 3.32
N ASP A 147 14.32 -11.34 4.35
CA ASP A 147 14.73 -12.68 4.78
C ASP A 147 14.15 -12.97 6.17
N VAL A 148 13.29 -13.98 6.25
CA VAL A 148 12.64 -14.40 7.50
C VAL A 148 13.56 -15.36 8.24
N LYS A 149 13.90 -15.02 9.48
CA LYS A 149 14.68 -15.83 10.44
C LYS A 149 13.81 -16.17 11.65
N ASP A 150 14.31 -17.03 12.55
CA ASP A 150 13.58 -17.35 13.78
C ASP A 150 13.40 -16.10 14.67
N GLY A 151 12.15 -15.66 14.79
CA GLY A 151 11.76 -14.50 15.60
C GLY A 151 12.22 -13.14 15.08
N LYS A 152 12.80 -13.07 13.88
CA LYS A 152 13.39 -11.86 13.31
C LYS A 152 13.19 -11.76 11.80
N LEU A 153 13.28 -10.54 11.29
CA LEU A 153 13.41 -10.25 9.87
C LEU A 153 14.71 -9.51 9.61
N GLU A 154 15.45 -9.94 8.60
CA GLU A 154 16.47 -9.11 7.98
C GLU A 154 15.87 -8.47 6.73
N VAL A 155 15.88 -7.15 6.67
CA VAL A 155 15.23 -6.38 5.61
C VAL A 155 16.23 -5.43 4.97
N ILE A 156 16.35 -5.51 3.63
CA ILE A 156 17.02 -4.49 2.85
C ILE A 156 15.96 -3.49 2.43
N ARG A 157 16.21 -2.22 2.67
CA ARG A 157 15.31 -1.12 2.38
C ARG A 157 15.97 -0.06 1.50
N GLU A 158 15.14 0.59 0.70
CA GLU A 158 15.54 1.72 -0.16
C GLU A 158 15.61 3.00 0.67
N ILE A 159 16.74 3.68 0.65
CA ILE A 159 16.94 5.01 1.25
C ILE A 159 17.56 5.95 0.21
N ASP A 160 17.62 7.25 0.49
CA ASP A 160 18.12 8.25 -0.48
C ASP A 160 19.59 8.01 -0.84
N GLU A 161 20.40 7.54 0.11
CA GLU A 161 21.82 7.24 -0.09
C GLU A 161 22.10 5.85 -0.70
N GLY A 162 21.06 5.01 -0.89
CA GLY A 162 21.20 3.67 -1.46
C GLY A 162 20.40 2.61 -0.73
N LEU A 163 21.07 1.54 -0.29
CA LEU A 163 20.43 0.41 0.39
C LEU A 163 20.90 0.32 1.84
N GLU A 164 19.94 0.13 2.75
CA GLU A 164 20.21 -0.13 4.15
C GLU A 164 19.71 -1.52 4.54
N THR A 165 20.53 -2.28 5.25
CA THR A 165 20.11 -3.57 5.82
C THR A 165 19.84 -3.41 7.30
N ILE A 166 18.64 -3.73 7.72
CA ILE A 166 18.24 -3.72 9.14
C ILE A 166 17.74 -5.08 9.59
N GLU A 167 17.92 -5.39 10.88
CA GLU A 167 17.31 -6.55 11.54
C GLU A 167 16.27 -6.07 12.54
N ILE A 168 15.05 -6.60 12.46
CA ILE A 168 13.96 -6.28 13.38
C ILE A 168 13.35 -7.55 13.97
N ASN A 169 12.88 -7.47 15.22
CA ASN A 169 12.17 -8.56 15.87
C ASN A 169 10.72 -8.64 15.40
N THR A 170 10.14 -9.84 15.44
CA THR A 170 8.68 -10.01 15.28
C THR A 170 7.99 -9.94 16.65
N PRO A 171 6.73 -9.47 16.74
CA PRO A 171 5.88 -9.02 15.64
C PRO A 171 6.34 -7.68 15.07
N ALA A 172 6.11 -7.45 13.76
CA ALA A 172 6.63 -6.28 13.05
C ALA A 172 5.70 -5.77 11.93
N ILE A 173 5.88 -4.49 11.58
CA ILE A 173 5.24 -3.85 10.42
C ILE A 173 6.28 -3.70 9.30
N VAL A 174 5.92 -4.08 8.08
CA VAL A 174 6.79 -3.90 6.92
C VAL A 174 6.02 -3.20 5.82
N THR A 175 6.59 -2.11 5.30
CA THR A 175 6.04 -1.47 4.09
C THR A 175 6.90 -1.83 2.88
N CYS A 176 6.24 -2.31 1.82
CA CYS A 176 6.89 -2.93 0.66
C CYS A 176 7.13 -1.91 -0.46
N ASP A 177 8.34 -1.90 -1.00
CA ASP A 177 8.67 -1.18 -2.23
C ASP A 177 8.33 -2.03 -3.46
N LEU A 178 8.17 -1.38 -4.62
CA LEU A 178 7.93 -2.04 -5.91
C LEU A 178 9.09 -2.96 -6.34
N ARG A 179 10.30 -2.73 -5.81
CA ARG A 179 11.51 -3.53 -6.12
C ARG A 179 11.58 -4.84 -5.35
N LEU A 180 10.69 -5.06 -4.38
CA LEU A 180 10.72 -6.25 -3.50
C LEU A 180 10.57 -7.56 -4.29
N ASN A 181 9.66 -7.59 -5.25
CA ASN A 181 9.38 -8.77 -6.07
C ASN A 181 8.57 -8.38 -7.33
N GLU A 182 8.33 -9.35 -8.21
CA GLU A 182 7.37 -9.23 -9.30
C GLU A 182 6.06 -9.92 -8.89
N PRO A 183 4.96 -9.19 -8.70
CA PRO A 183 3.67 -9.78 -8.37
C PRO A 183 3.17 -10.74 -9.44
N ARG A 184 2.78 -11.94 -9.06
CA ARG A 184 2.22 -12.94 -9.99
C ARG A 184 0.82 -12.57 -10.45
N TYR A 185 0.47 -13.03 -11.64
CA TYR A 185 -0.92 -13.01 -12.11
C TYR A 185 -1.70 -14.20 -11.53
N ALA A 186 -2.91 -13.91 -11.02
CA ALA A 186 -3.80 -14.97 -10.58
C ALA A 186 -4.29 -15.77 -11.78
N SER A 187 -4.16 -17.10 -11.73
CA SER A 187 -4.71 -17.99 -12.75
C SER A 187 -6.24 -18.02 -12.70
N LEU A 188 -6.89 -18.31 -13.84
CA LEU A 188 -8.34 -18.39 -13.89
C LEU A 188 -8.93 -19.38 -12.87
N PRO A 189 -8.37 -20.60 -12.67
CA PRO A 189 -8.83 -21.50 -11.60
C PRO A 189 -8.73 -20.89 -10.21
N ASN A 190 -7.67 -20.11 -9.92
CA ASN A 190 -7.50 -19.47 -8.63
C ASN A 190 -8.48 -18.32 -8.41
N ILE A 191 -8.81 -17.55 -9.47
CA ILE A 191 -9.88 -16.53 -9.43
C ILE A 191 -11.23 -17.19 -9.10
N MET A 192 -11.54 -18.33 -9.71
CA MET A 192 -12.78 -19.06 -9.43
C MET A 192 -12.83 -19.60 -8.00
N LYS A 193 -11.71 -20.12 -7.48
CA LYS A 193 -11.58 -20.56 -6.07
C LYS A 193 -11.73 -19.38 -5.10
N ALA A 194 -11.13 -18.23 -5.42
CA ALA A 194 -11.18 -17.04 -4.59
C ALA A 194 -12.61 -16.53 -4.36
N LYS A 195 -13.52 -16.71 -5.32
CA LYS A 195 -14.94 -16.34 -5.16
C LYS A 195 -15.61 -17.06 -3.99
N LYS A 196 -15.13 -18.26 -3.62
CA LYS A 196 -15.68 -19.10 -2.54
C LYS A 196 -14.96 -18.90 -1.20
N LYS A 197 -13.77 -18.27 -1.19
CA LYS A 197 -13.03 -18.02 0.04
C LYS A 197 -13.77 -16.99 0.92
N PRO A 198 -13.76 -17.15 2.25
CA PRO A 198 -14.48 -16.26 3.15
C PRO A 198 -13.88 -14.85 3.16
N ILE A 199 -14.75 -13.85 3.20
CA ILE A 199 -14.43 -12.48 3.55
C ILE A 199 -15.33 -12.09 4.73
N GLU A 200 -14.73 -11.82 5.86
CA GLU A 200 -15.41 -11.25 7.01
C GLU A 200 -15.71 -9.77 6.74
N GLN A 201 -16.93 -9.34 6.94
CA GLN A 201 -17.32 -7.93 6.86
C GLN A 201 -17.52 -7.36 8.26
N ILE A 202 -16.90 -6.21 8.51
CA ILE A 202 -16.98 -5.49 9.79
C ILE A 202 -17.29 -4.02 9.45
N ASN A 203 -18.20 -3.37 10.16
CA ASN A 203 -18.34 -1.92 10.01
C ASN A 203 -17.28 -1.21 10.85
N ALA A 204 -16.68 -0.14 10.35
CA ALA A 204 -15.70 0.65 11.11
C ALA A 204 -16.27 1.18 12.43
N SER A 205 -17.58 1.52 12.45
CA SER A 205 -18.30 1.93 13.65
C SER A 205 -18.27 0.88 14.78
N ASP A 206 -18.30 -0.40 14.42
CA ASP A 206 -18.32 -1.52 15.38
C ASP A 206 -16.97 -1.70 16.07
N LEU A 207 -15.91 -1.12 15.51
CA LEU A 207 -14.56 -1.12 16.08
C LEU A 207 -14.30 0.04 17.05
N GLY A 208 -15.27 0.95 17.20
CA GLY A 208 -15.16 2.12 18.10
C GLY A 208 -14.10 3.12 17.65
N VAL A 209 -13.78 3.18 16.33
CA VAL A 209 -12.81 4.11 15.76
C VAL A 209 -13.55 5.32 15.17
N ASP A 210 -13.14 6.53 15.58
CA ASP A 210 -13.59 7.76 14.93
C ASP A 210 -12.94 7.88 13.54
N THR A 211 -13.75 7.78 12.50
CA THR A 211 -13.34 7.92 11.09
C THR A 211 -13.62 9.30 10.53
N THR A 212 -14.08 10.25 11.36
CA THR A 212 -14.36 11.62 10.92
C THR A 212 -13.08 12.28 10.41
N ALA A 213 -13.11 12.74 9.15
CA ALA A 213 -12.00 13.45 8.56
C ALA A 213 -11.70 14.75 9.32
N LYS A 214 -10.43 15.01 9.60
CA LYS A 214 -9.93 16.24 10.24
C LYS A 214 -9.41 17.25 9.22
N ILE A 215 -9.18 16.80 7.99
CA ILE A 215 -8.71 17.60 6.86
C ILE A 215 -9.84 17.69 5.83
N GLN A 216 -10.07 18.89 5.32
CA GLN A 216 -11.01 19.13 4.23
C GLN A 216 -10.23 19.45 2.94
N GLN A 217 -10.47 18.68 1.88
CA GLN A 217 -9.97 18.98 0.55
C GLN A 217 -10.75 20.19 0.01
N ILE A 218 -10.04 21.32 -0.20
CA ILE A 218 -10.66 22.56 -0.65
C ILE A 218 -10.76 22.59 -2.17
N LYS A 219 -9.70 22.17 -2.89
CA LYS A 219 -9.64 22.23 -4.35
C LYS A 219 -8.64 21.22 -4.90
N VAL A 220 -8.95 20.70 -6.08
CA VAL A 220 -8.06 19.90 -6.92
C VAL A 220 -7.93 20.56 -8.27
N GLU A 221 -6.72 20.66 -8.79
CA GLU A 221 -6.40 21.24 -10.09
C GLU A 221 -5.43 20.33 -10.86
N GLU A 222 -5.47 20.39 -12.17
CA GLU A 222 -4.43 19.76 -12.97
C GLU A 222 -3.10 20.48 -12.76
N PRO A 223 -1.97 19.74 -12.73
CA PRO A 223 -0.67 20.38 -12.65
C PRO A 223 -0.42 21.28 -13.87
N PRO A 224 0.30 22.40 -13.70
CA PRO A 224 0.61 23.28 -14.82
C PRO A 224 1.40 22.54 -15.89
N LYS A 225 1.06 22.80 -17.16
CA LYS A 225 1.79 22.20 -18.29
C LYS A 225 3.26 22.60 -18.24
N ARG A 226 4.14 21.64 -18.20
CA ARG A 226 5.59 21.89 -18.25
C ARG A 226 5.96 22.36 -19.66
N LYS A 227 6.83 23.38 -19.72
CA LYS A 227 7.44 23.80 -20.98
C LYS A 227 8.36 22.68 -21.50
N ALA A 228 8.47 22.58 -22.80
CA ALA A 228 9.43 21.66 -23.42
C ALA A 228 10.85 21.99 -22.95
N GLY A 229 11.65 20.96 -22.69
CA GLY A 229 13.06 21.13 -22.38
C GLY A 229 13.86 21.65 -23.57
N ILE A 230 15.06 22.13 -23.31
CA ILE A 230 16.03 22.52 -24.35
C ILE A 230 17.00 21.38 -24.59
N LYS A 231 17.27 21.05 -25.84
CA LYS A 231 18.36 20.14 -26.19
C LYS A 231 19.67 20.91 -26.17
N VAL A 232 20.68 20.37 -25.51
CA VAL A 232 22.02 20.93 -25.45
C VAL A 232 22.99 20.12 -26.31
N SER A 233 24.05 20.75 -26.80
CA SER A 233 25.00 20.14 -27.71
C SER A 233 26.10 19.32 -27.03
N SER A 234 26.33 19.56 -25.73
CA SER A 234 27.40 18.91 -24.97
C SER A 234 27.09 18.83 -23.46
N VAL A 235 27.76 17.92 -22.76
CA VAL A 235 27.73 17.82 -21.30
C VAL A 235 28.20 19.10 -20.63
N ALA A 236 29.22 19.75 -21.16
CA ALA A 236 29.73 21.02 -20.63
C ALA A 236 28.65 22.14 -20.67
N GLU A 237 27.91 22.23 -21.78
CA GLU A 237 26.80 23.17 -21.91
C GLU A 237 25.67 22.83 -20.91
N LEU A 238 25.34 21.52 -20.74
CA LEU A 238 24.36 21.08 -19.74
C LEU A 238 24.75 21.54 -18.33
N VAL A 239 25.98 21.27 -17.91
CA VAL A 239 26.48 21.65 -16.60
C VAL A 239 26.42 23.18 -16.41
N GLN A 240 26.84 23.95 -17.43
CA GLN A 240 26.75 25.41 -17.37
C GLN A 240 25.30 25.90 -17.19
N LYS A 241 24.36 25.34 -17.94
CA LYS A 241 22.94 25.72 -17.82
C LYS A 241 22.35 25.32 -16.47
N LEU A 242 22.65 24.12 -15.96
CA LEU A 242 22.20 23.69 -14.64
C LEU A 242 22.76 24.59 -13.53
N LYS A 243 24.02 25.01 -13.64
CA LYS A 243 24.69 25.88 -12.65
C LYS A 243 24.25 27.34 -12.73
N ASN A 244 24.21 27.92 -13.95
CA ASN A 244 24.04 29.36 -14.11
C ASN A 244 22.60 29.79 -14.34
N GLU A 245 21.79 28.99 -15.05
CA GLU A 245 20.40 29.29 -15.38
C GLU A 245 19.43 28.63 -14.38
N ALA A 246 19.51 27.30 -14.22
CA ALA A 246 18.62 26.57 -13.34
C ALA A 246 19.01 26.65 -11.85
N LYS A 247 20.28 26.87 -11.55
CA LYS A 247 20.86 26.98 -10.19
C LYS A 247 20.53 25.80 -9.29
N VAL A 248 20.66 24.58 -9.85
CA VAL A 248 20.36 23.32 -9.15
C VAL A 248 21.59 22.50 -8.80
N ILE A 249 22.78 22.95 -9.27
CA ILE A 249 24.08 22.40 -8.92
C ILE A 249 25.10 23.54 -8.70
#